data_98dba98c17c588af548e4002bdcb2294
#
_entry.id   98dba98c17c588af548e4002bdcb2294
#
_cell.length_a   1.000
_cell.length_b   1.000
_cell.length_c   1.000
_cell.angle_alpha   90.00
_cell.angle_beta   90.00
_cell.angle_gamma   90.00
#
_symmetry.space_group_name_H-M   'P 1'
#
loop_
_entity.id
_entity.type
_entity.pdbx_description
1 polymer ?
#
loop_
_entity_poly.entity_id
_entity_poly.type
_entity_poly.pdbx_seq_one_letter_code
_entity_poly.pdbx_strand_id
1 'polypeptide(L)'
;MNGYFAYDAGWLEQRHALHTAREIWQQPDLWAALHQQLQLQQALWQPFLDPLLANPRLQIVLCGAGSSAFAGRALAPWLREKTGRDVVAYGTTDIVANPHQYLDLTRPTLLVSFARSGNSPESMATVELADQLLPESYHLMLVCNPDSQLAQYAHQRDNVCSLVMPQGSNDQSFAMTSSFSCMMLSAALLLGPQSLAEAQRPLTAMVVRCNELRETLQPQVKALAASGFRRYITLGGSCFTGLAEEASLKMLELTAGQIVTRYDSPLGLRHGPKFMVDNQTLVLLMFSSGDYARQYDRDLWNELQRDGLAMQMVGLAGSTQPLCDMILNLHHAEDDVWLLFPYLLFTQMLAFESSLALDLTPDNPCPTGEVNRVVKGVTIYRYPSSVA
;
A
#
# COMPACT_ATOMS: atom_id res chain seq x y z
N MET A 1 18.27 -1.14 -25.03
CA MET A 1 17.65 -1.61 -23.76
C MET A 1 16.17 -1.36 -23.89
N ASN A 2 15.36 -2.35 -23.54
CA ASN A 2 13.91 -2.18 -23.60
C ASN A 2 13.51 -1.13 -22.56
N GLY A 3 12.61 -0.21 -22.93
CA GLY A 3 12.05 0.79 -22.02
C GLY A 3 10.88 0.24 -21.21
N TYR A 4 10.16 1.13 -20.53
CA TYR A 4 8.97 0.83 -19.72
C TYR A 4 7.81 1.74 -20.18
N PHE A 5 6.57 1.25 -20.14
CA PHE A 5 5.38 2.02 -20.52
C PHE A 5 5.49 2.69 -21.90
N ALA A 6 6.00 1.96 -22.89
CA ALA A 6 6.26 2.46 -24.23
C ALA A 6 7.26 3.65 -24.34
N TYR A 7 7.99 3.97 -23.29
CA TYR A 7 9.07 4.94 -23.29
C TYR A 7 10.43 4.23 -23.45
N ASP A 8 11.35 4.83 -24.19
CA ASP A 8 12.74 4.39 -24.27
C ASP A 8 13.48 4.66 -22.95
N ALA A 9 14.40 3.76 -22.56
CA ALA A 9 15.13 3.87 -21.30
C ALA A 9 15.97 5.16 -21.23
N GLY A 10 16.63 5.56 -22.33
CA GLY A 10 17.43 6.79 -22.39
C GLY A 10 16.56 8.04 -22.26
N TRP A 11 15.33 8.01 -22.80
CA TRP A 11 14.37 9.09 -22.60
C TRP A 11 13.93 9.21 -21.14
N LEU A 12 13.68 8.07 -20.47
CA LEU A 12 13.34 8.03 -19.04
C LEU A 12 14.49 8.52 -18.16
N GLU A 13 15.75 8.13 -18.48
CA GLU A 13 16.94 8.61 -17.75
C GLU A 13 17.09 10.13 -17.83
N GLN A 14 16.93 10.72 -19.02
CA GLN A 14 17.01 12.18 -19.22
C GLN A 14 15.96 12.95 -18.39
N ARG A 15 14.84 12.30 -18.07
CA ARG A 15 13.75 12.88 -17.27
C ARG A 15 13.78 12.49 -15.80
N HIS A 16 14.81 11.79 -15.35
CA HIS A 16 14.90 11.25 -13.99
C HIS A 16 13.62 10.48 -13.60
N ALA A 17 13.23 9.55 -14.46
CA ALA A 17 11.99 8.78 -14.38
C ALA A 17 12.21 7.26 -14.50
N LEU A 18 13.45 6.83 -14.75
CA LEU A 18 13.74 5.43 -15.07
C LEU A 18 13.51 4.48 -13.91
N HIS A 19 13.91 4.88 -12.70
CA HIS A 19 13.73 4.04 -11.51
C HIS A 19 12.25 3.85 -11.20
N THR A 20 11.48 4.94 -11.13
CA THR A 20 10.04 4.90 -10.87
C THR A 20 9.30 4.06 -11.91
N ALA A 21 9.58 4.27 -13.20
CA ALA A 21 8.98 3.50 -14.28
C ALA A 21 9.25 2.00 -14.13
N ARG A 22 10.53 1.62 -13.91
CA ARG A 22 10.94 0.22 -13.70
C ARG A 22 10.26 -0.38 -12.48
N GLU A 23 10.25 0.33 -11.37
CA GLU A 23 9.74 -0.13 -10.08
C GLU A 23 8.23 -0.34 -10.07
N ILE A 24 7.48 0.44 -10.85
CA ILE A 24 6.06 0.19 -11.10
C ILE A 24 5.89 -1.01 -12.05
N TRP A 25 6.66 -1.06 -13.13
CA TRP A 25 6.56 -2.08 -14.16
C TRP A 25 6.83 -3.50 -13.65
N GLN A 26 7.84 -3.66 -12.82
CA GLN A 26 8.34 -4.98 -12.38
C GLN A 26 7.46 -5.67 -11.34
N GLN A 27 6.49 -4.97 -10.74
CA GLN A 27 5.72 -5.47 -9.59
C GLN A 27 5.10 -6.85 -9.80
N PRO A 28 4.41 -7.18 -10.92
CA PRO A 28 3.83 -8.50 -11.11
C PRO A 28 4.86 -9.63 -11.06
N ASP A 29 6.06 -9.38 -11.59
CA ASP A 29 7.15 -10.37 -11.59
C ASP A 29 7.69 -10.58 -10.16
N LEU A 30 7.77 -9.49 -9.37
CA LEU A 30 8.18 -9.56 -7.96
C LEU A 30 7.13 -10.25 -7.08
N TRP A 31 5.84 -10.11 -7.36
CA TRP A 31 4.79 -10.81 -6.61
C TRP A 31 4.86 -12.33 -6.81
N ALA A 32 5.12 -12.77 -8.05
CA ALA A 32 5.35 -14.19 -8.34
C ALA A 32 6.61 -14.71 -7.63
N ALA A 33 7.71 -13.94 -7.68
CA ALA A 33 8.97 -14.28 -6.99
C ALA A 33 8.78 -14.33 -5.46
N LEU A 34 8.02 -13.41 -4.88
CA LEU A 34 7.72 -13.37 -3.45
C LEU A 34 7.01 -14.65 -2.99
N HIS A 35 5.98 -15.09 -3.72
CA HIS A 35 5.28 -16.32 -3.37
C HIS A 35 6.21 -17.53 -3.36
N GLN A 36 7.05 -17.68 -4.37
CA GLN A 36 8.06 -18.75 -4.42
C GLN A 36 9.06 -18.66 -3.26
N GLN A 37 9.51 -17.43 -2.97
CA GLN A 37 10.44 -17.19 -1.85
C GLN A 37 9.82 -17.56 -0.51
N LEU A 38 8.56 -17.20 -0.25
CA LEU A 38 7.86 -17.56 0.98
C LEU A 38 7.69 -19.08 1.11
N GLN A 39 7.44 -19.80 0.02
CA GLN A 39 7.40 -21.27 0.03
C GLN A 39 8.77 -21.86 0.42
N LEU A 40 9.86 -21.36 -0.16
CA LEU A 40 11.22 -21.81 0.17
C LEU A 40 11.63 -21.48 1.61
N GLN A 41 11.11 -20.40 2.16
CA GLN A 41 11.40 -19.94 3.52
C GLN A 41 10.38 -20.45 4.55
N GLN A 42 9.51 -21.39 4.20
CA GLN A 42 8.45 -21.89 5.09
C GLN A 42 8.99 -22.41 6.43
N ALA A 43 10.12 -23.08 6.42
CA ALA A 43 10.79 -23.57 7.64
C ALA A 43 11.28 -22.45 8.58
N LEU A 44 11.39 -21.20 8.11
CA LEU A 44 11.76 -20.03 8.90
C LEU A 44 10.56 -19.38 9.58
N TRP A 45 9.51 -19.08 8.80
CA TRP A 45 8.40 -18.27 9.29
C TRP A 45 7.25 -19.10 9.90
N GLN A 46 7.00 -20.32 9.42
CA GLN A 46 5.86 -21.11 9.85
C GLN A 46 5.96 -21.55 11.31
N PRO A 47 7.09 -22.09 11.82
CA PRO A 47 7.22 -22.44 13.24
C PRO A 47 7.10 -21.24 14.17
N PHE A 48 7.39 -20.03 13.70
CA PHE A 48 7.20 -18.79 14.44
C PHE A 48 5.73 -18.35 14.45
N LEU A 49 5.06 -18.35 13.30
CA LEU A 49 3.71 -17.81 13.18
C LEU A 49 2.61 -18.77 13.65
N ASP A 50 2.68 -20.06 13.35
CA ASP A 50 1.59 -21.00 13.64
C ASP A 50 1.20 -21.03 15.12
N PRO A 51 2.13 -21.11 16.10
CA PRO A 51 1.78 -21.07 17.52
C PRO A 51 1.14 -19.74 17.93
N LEU A 52 1.62 -18.62 17.38
CA LEU A 52 1.09 -17.30 17.68
C LEU A 52 -0.33 -17.13 17.13
N LEU A 53 -0.55 -17.52 15.88
CA LEU A 53 -1.84 -17.40 15.21
C LEU A 53 -2.91 -18.36 15.78
N ALA A 54 -2.50 -19.41 16.50
CA ALA A 54 -3.39 -20.28 17.26
C ALA A 54 -3.84 -19.70 18.60
N ASN A 55 -3.16 -18.65 19.11
CA ASN A 55 -3.51 -18.03 20.39
C ASN A 55 -4.70 -17.06 20.22
N PRO A 56 -5.88 -17.34 20.82
CA PRO A 56 -7.07 -16.48 20.66
C PRO A 56 -6.92 -15.13 21.38
N ARG A 57 -5.94 -14.96 22.26
CA ARG A 57 -5.67 -13.69 22.95
C ARG A 57 -4.71 -12.78 22.17
N LEU A 58 -4.08 -13.30 21.09
CA LEU A 58 -3.11 -12.52 20.32
C LEU A 58 -3.80 -11.33 19.65
N GLN A 59 -3.21 -10.15 19.83
CA GLN A 59 -3.47 -9.00 18.98
C GLN A 59 -2.42 -8.93 17.86
N ILE A 60 -2.85 -8.64 16.65
CA ILE A 60 -1.98 -8.38 15.50
C ILE A 60 -2.02 -6.90 15.20
N VAL A 61 -0.87 -6.23 15.31
CA VAL A 61 -0.72 -4.79 15.02
C VAL A 61 0.11 -4.65 13.75
N LEU A 62 -0.54 -4.23 12.66
CA LEU A 62 0.13 -3.90 11.40
C LEU A 62 0.65 -2.47 11.51
N CYS A 63 1.96 -2.25 11.38
CA CYS A 63 2.53 -0.93 11.62
C CYS A 63 3.60 -0.52 10.59
N GLY A 64 3.72 0.78 10.39
CA GLY A 64 4.66 1.42 9.49
C GLY A 64 4.47 2.93 9.48
N ALA A 65 5.22 3.66 8.65
CA ALA A 65 5.07 5.09 8.46
C ALA A 65 4.76 5.41 6.98
N GLY A 66 3.91 6.40 6.73
CA GLY A 66 3.47 6.76 5.37
C GLY A 66 2.87 5.57 4.63
N SER A 67 3.32 5.30 3.40
CA SER A 67 2.87 4.15 2.61
C SER A 67 2.92 2.83 3.37
N SER A 68 3.93 2.62 4.22
CA SER A 68 4.03 1.42 5.05
C SER A 68 2.85 1.27 6.03
N ALA A 69 2.33 2.37 6.59
CA ALA A 69 1.13 2.35 7.42
C ALA A 69 -0.12 2.02 6.59
N PHE A 70 -0.19 2.52 5.36
CA PHE A 70 -1.35 2.32 4.49
C PHE A 70 -1.48 0.88 4.00
N ALA A 71 -0.36 0.13 3.85
CA ALA A 71 -0.39 -1.31 3.62
C ALA A 71 -1.14 -2.04 4.74
N GLY A 72 -0.85 -1.69 5.99
CA GLY A 72 -1.57 -2.22 7.15
C GLY A 72 -3.06 -1.83 7.14
N ARG A 73 -3.37 -0.56 6.85
CA ARG A 73 -4.75 -0.07 6.78
C ARG A 73 -5.58 -0.75 5.68
N ALA A 74 -4.95 -1.08 4.56
CA ALA A 74 -5.60 -1.84 3.49
C ALA A 74 -5.90 -3.28 3.90
N LEU A 75 -5.03 -3.93 4.68
CA LEU A 75 -5.18 -5.33 5.02
C LEU A 75 -6.01 -5.59 6.29
N ALA A 76 -5.95 -4.71 7.29
CA ALA A 76 -6.55 -4.97 8.60
C ALA A 76 -8.06 -5.32 8.54
N PRO A 77 -8.92 -4.60 7.80
CA PRO A 77 -10.35 -4.94 7.71
C PRO A 77 -10.58 -6.32 7.13
N TRP A 78 -9.87 -6.65 6.05
CA TRP A 78 -9.98 -7.95 5.38
C TRP A 78 -9.47 -9.10 6.26
N LEU A 79 -8.32 -8.94 6.91
CA LEU A 79 -7.76 -9.94 7.81
C LEU A 79 -8.72 -10.21 8.99
N ARG A 80 -9.30 -9.18 9.58
CA ARG A 80 -10.29 -9.34 10.66
C ARG A 80 -11.50 -10.13 10.20
N GLU A 81 -12.08 -9.77 9.07
CA GLU A 81 -13.26 -10.44 8.52
C GLU A 81 -12.97 -11.91 8.20
N LYS A 82 -11.89 -12.19 7.47
CA LYS A 82 -11.61 -13.53 6.95
C LYS A 82 -11.04 -14.49 7.99
N THR A 83 -10.35 -13.97 9.00
CA THR A 83 -9.67 -14.84 9.99
C THR A 83 -10.33 -14.82 11.37
N GLY A 84 -11.21 -13.87 11.63
CA GLY A 84 -11.81 -13.66 12.95
C GLY A 84 -10.82 -13.19 14.03
N ARG A 85 -9.57 -12.88 13.66
CA ARG A 85 -8.52 -12.42 14.58
C ARG A 85 -8.66 -10.93 14.87
N ASP A 86 -8.13 -10.52 16.03
CA ASP A 86 -8.04 -9.09 16.36
C ASP A 86 -6.83 -8.48 15.64
N VAL A 87 -7.09 -7.85 14.49
CA VAL A 87 -6.10 -7.18 13.65
C VAL A 87 -6.39 -5.70 13.59
N VAL A 88 -5.41 -4.88 13.93
CA VAL A 88 -5.47 -3.41 13.86
C VAL A 88 -4.29 -2.87 13.05
N ALA A 89 -4.42 -1.65 12.54
CA ALA A 89 -3.35 -0.99 11.80
C ALA A 89 -3.08 0.40 12.38
N TYR A 90 -1.85 0.67 12.74
CA TYR A 90 -1.42 1.94 13.33
C TYR A 90 -0.15 2.48 12.67
N GLY A 91 -0.04 3.80 12.58
CA GLY A 91 1.22 4.44 12.20
C GLY A 91 2.28 4.28 13.29
N THR A 92 3.53 3.97 12.92
CA THR A 92 4.63 3.99 13.88
C THR A 92 4.81 5.40 14.46
N THR A 93 4.48 6.43 13.71
CA THR A 93 4.45 7.83 14.15
C THR A 93 3.47 8.08 15.29
N ASP A 94 2.33 7.38 15.28
CA ASP A 94 1.31 7.48 16.32
C ASP A 94 1.72 6.68 17.56
N ILE A 95 2.20 5.44 17.36
CA ILE A 95 2.65 4.56 18.45
C ILE A 95 3.79 5.22 19.24
N VAL A 96 4.80 5.76 18.56
CA VAL A 96 5.95 6.39 19.22
C VAL A 96 5.54 7.61 20.04
N ALA A 97 4.60 8.41 19.53
CA ALA A 97 4.13 9.60 20.23
C ALA A 97 3.26 9.26 21.46
N ASN A 98 2.45 8.20 21.39
CA ASN A 98 1.46 7.86 22.43
C ASN A 98 1.27 6.34 22.57
N PRO A 99 2.28 5.58 23.01
CA PRO A 99 2.24 4.10 22.96
C PRO A 99 1.06 3.49 23.74
N HIS A 100 0.66 4.06 24.88
CA HIS A 100 -0.47 3.55 25.67
C HIS A 100 -1.85 3.72 25.03
N GLN A 101 -1.97 4.54 23.98
CA GLN A 101 -3.22 4.70 23.24
C GLN A 101 -3.37 3.68 22.11
N TYR A 102 -2.26 3.06 21.69
CA TYR A 102 -2.21 2.18 20.52
C TYR A 102 -1.80 0.74 20.86
N LEU A 103 -1.08 0.50 21.96
CA LEU A 103 -0.67 -0.82 22.40
C LEU A 103 -1.53 -1.29 23.58
N ASP A 104 -2.12 -2.48 23.45
CA ASP A 104 -2.84 -3.12 24.54
C ASP A 104 -1.86 -3.84 25.48
N LEU A 105 -1.56 -3.22 26.63
CA LEU A 105 -0.56 -3.71 27.57
C LEU A 105 -1.02 -4.95 28.38
N THR A 106 -2.18 -5.53 28.07
CA THR A 106 -2.76 -6.64 28.84
C THR A 106 -2.70 -7.98 28.13
N ARG A 107 -2.18 -8.01 26.89
CA ARG A 107 -2.25 -9.21 26.04
C ARG A 107 -1.02 -9.38 25.14
N PRO A 108 -0.72 -10.63 24.73
CA PRO A 108 0.34 -10.88 23.77
C PRO A 108 0.05 -10.18 22.43
N THR A 109 1.07 -9.59 21.84
CA THR A 109 0.94 -8.80 20.61
C THR A 109 1.99 -9.20 19.58
N LEU A 110 1.54 -9.45 18.34
CA LEU A 110 2.40 -9.59 17.17
C LEU A 110 2.43 -8.25 16.43
N LEU A 111 3.58 -7.55 16.48
CA LEU A 111 3.84 -6.42 15.61
C LEU A 111 4.29 -6.89 14.24
N VAL A 112 3.59 -6.45 13.18
CA VAL A 112 3.97 -6.68 11.79
C VAL A 112 4.49 -5.36 11.23
N SER A 113 5.81 -5.24 11.14
CA SER A 113 6.49 -4.02 10.71
C SER A 113 6.70 -4.02 9.20
N PHE A 114 6.11 -3.05 8.50
CA PHE A 114 6.37 -2.80 7.09
C PHE A 114 7.46 -1.73 6.96
N ALA A 115 8.60 -2.06 6.35
CA ALA A 115 9.70 -1.12 6.28
C ALA A 115 10.56 -1.26 5.01
N ARG A 116 10.45 -0.28 4.08
CA ARG A 116 11.31 -0.26 2.88
C ARG A 116 12.78 -0.13 3.26
N SER A 117 13.15 0.93 3.95
CA SER A 117 14.54 1.15 4.36
C SER A 117 14.92 0.37 5.62
N GLY A 118 13.97 0.11 6.52
CA GLY A 118 14.18 -0.50 7.82
C GLY A 118 15.10 0.27 8.78
N ASN A 119 15.32 1.56 8.48
CA ASN A 119 16.22 2.46 9.23
C ASN A 119 15.51 3.72 9.73
N SER A 120 14.18 3.84 9.62
CA SER A 120 13.49 4.99 10.16
C SER A 120 13.52 4.97 11.70
N PRO A 121 13.79 6.11 12.34
CA PRO A 121 13.84 6.19 13.81
C PRO A 121 12.54 5.71 14.47
N GLU A 122 11.40 6.02 13.86
CA GLU A 122 10.08 5.64 14.39
C GLU A 122 9.85 4.12 14.34
N SER A 123 10.36 3.45 13.30
CA SER A 123 10.22 1.99 13.18
C SER A 123 11.01 1.27 14.28
N MET A 124 12.25 1.69 14.53
CA MET A 124 13.06 1.14 15.63
C MET A 124 12.45 1.45 16.99
N ALA A 125 12.06 2.70 17.23
CA ALA A 125 11.44 3.11 18.49
C ALA A 125 10.14 2.34 18.78
N THR A 126 9.33 2.04 17.76
CA THR A 126 8.11 1.24 17.92
C THR A 126 8.40 -0.16 18.42
N VAL A 127 9.42 -0.82 17.85
CA VAL A 127 9.83 -2.18 18.26
C VAL A 127 10.37 -2.17 19.68
N GLU A 128 11.23 -1.20 20.01
CA GLU A 128 11.81 -1.05 21.36
C GLU A 128 10.72 -0.74 22.41
N LEU A 129 9.75 0.12 22.09
CA LEU A 129 8.62 0.41 22.96
C LEU A 129 7.72 -0.80 23.18
N ALA A 130 7.50 -1.61 22.15
CA ALA A 130 6.74 -2.85 22.28
C ALA A 130 7.44 -3.82 23.22
N ASP A 131 8.76 -4.02 23.08
CA ASP A 131 9.54 -4.88 23.97
C ASP A 131 9.60 -4.35 25.42
N GLN A 132 9.55 -3.02 25.59
CA GLN A 132 9.55 -2.41 26.93
C GLN A 132 8.19 -2.48 27.64
N LEU A 133 7.08 -2.38 26.90
CA LEU A 133 5.76 -2.11 27.46
C LEU A 133 4.82 -3.32 27.43
N LEU A 134 4.93 -4.18 26.40
CA LEU A 134 4.03 -5.33 26.26
C LEU A 134 4.45 -6.50 27.15
N PRO A 135 3.50 -7.26 27.73
CA PRO A 135 3.82 -8.43 28.53
C PRO A 135 4.48 -9.54 27.70
N GLU A 136 4.07 -9.67 26.45
CA GLU A 136 4.62 -10.61 25.45
C GLU A 136 4.59 -9.91 24.08
N SER A 137 5.77 -9.50 23.59
CA SER A 137 5.96 -8.89 22.28
C SER A 137 6.56 -9.90 21.31
N TYR A 138 5.96 -9.97 20.11
CA TYR A 138 6.47 -10.75 18.97
C TYR A 138 6.56 -9.84 17.77
N HIS A 139 7.55 -10.06 16.90
CA HIS A 139 7.79 -9.19 15.75
C HIS A 139 7.91 -9.98 14.45
N LEU A 140 7.04 -9.69 13.48
CA LEU A 140 7.21 -10.08 12.08
C LEU A 140 7.69 -8.84 11.31
N MET A 141 8.94 -8.87 10.86
CA MET A 141 9.55 -7.75 10.15
C MET A 141 9.56 -8.03 8.65
N LEU A 142 8.79 -7.29 7.88
CA LEU A 142 8.74 -7.35 6.42
C LEU A 142 9.58 -6.18 5.89
N VAL A 143 10.81 -6.46 5.45
CA VAL A 143 11.80 -5.43 5.10
C VAL A 143 12.29 -5.60 3.67
N CYS A 144 12.60 -4.49 2.99
CA CYS A 144 13.18 -4.57 1.64
C CYS A 144 14.72 -4.43 1.66
N ASN A 145 15.28 -3.86 2.71
CA ASN A 145 16.73 -3.70 2.88
C ASN A 145 17.27 -4.75 3.87
N PRO A 146 18.06 -5.75 3.40
CA PRO A 146 18.63 -6.77 4.27
C PRO A 146 19.63 -6.23 5.30
N ASP A 147 20.28 -5.11 5.00
CA ASP A 147 21.29 -4.48 5.86
C ASP A 147 20.71 -3.45 6.83
N SER A 148 19.37 -3.42 6.98
CA SER A 148 18.68 -2.47 7.84
C SER A 148 18.81 -2.79 9.32
N GLN A 149 18.62 -1.76 10.16
CA GLN A 149 18.58 -1.94 11.62
C GLN A 149 17.47 -2.91 12.05
N LEU A 150 16.28 -2.85 11.42
CA LEU A 150 15.20 -3.81 11.68
C LEU A 150 15.59 -5.24 11.31
N ALA A 151 16.25 -5.44 10.17
CA ALA A 151 16.72 -6.79 9.80
C ALA A 151 17.77 -7.31 10.77
N GLN A 152 18.68 -6.45 11.24
CA GLN A 152 19.69 -6.79 12.23
C GLN A 152 19.10 -7.04 13.63
N TYR A 153 18.01 -6.36 13.96
CA TYR A 153 17.31 -6.55 15.25
C TYR A 153 16.82 -7.99 15.45
N ALA A 154 16.55 -8.70 14.36
CA ALA A 154 16.16 -10.12 14.41
C ALA A 154 17.30 -11.08 14.84
N HIS A 155 18.55 -10.64 14.77
CA HIS A 155 19.66 -11.50 15.10
C HIS A 155 19.65 -11.89 16.59
N GLN A 156 19.67 -13.22 16.84
CA GLN A 156 19.71 -13.80 18.19
C GLN A 156 18.49 -13.50 19.08
N ARG A 157 17.31 -13.30 18.48
CA ARG A 157 16.05 -13.07 19.18
C ARG A 157 15.00 -14.10 18.76
N ASP A 158 14.49 -14.86 19.72
CA ASP A 158 13.48 -15.91 19.47
C ASP A 158 12.07 -15.34 19.25
N ASN A 159 11.83 -14.09 19.68
CA ASN A 159 10.57 -13.39 19.50
C ASN A 159 10.48 -12.57 18.19
N VAL A 160 11.43 -12.74 17.27
CA VAL A 160 11.50 -11.97 16.01
C VAL A 160 11.66 -12.90 14.80
N CYS A 161 10.79 -12.75 13.83
CA CYS A 161 10.93 -13.31 12.48
C CYS A 161 11.10 -12.18 11.47
N SER A 162 12.22 -12.13 10.76
CA SER A 162 12.49 -11.14 9.72
C SER A 162 12.52 -11.78 8.36
N LEU A 163 11.72 -11.25 7.44
CA LEU A 163 11.63 -11.66 6.05
C LEU A 163 12.03 -10.50 5.14
N VAL A 164 13.08 -10.73 4.37
CA VAL A 164 13.53 -9.76 3.36
C VAL A 164 12.72 -9.99 2.09
N MET A 165 12.15 -8.93 1.54
CA MET A 165 11.39 -8.98 0.30
C MET A 165 12.29 -9.32 -0.90
N PRO A 166 11.73 -9.78 -2.04
CA PRO A 166 12.52 -10.16 -3.22
C PRO A 166 13.50 -9.09 -3.66
N GLN A 167 14.63 -9.49 -4.20
CA GLN A 167 15.58 -8.57 -4.80
C GLN A 167 14.90 -7.70 -5.87
N GLY A 168 15.14 -6.40 -5.82
CA GLY A 168 14.47 -5.40 -6.68
C GLY A 168 13.27 -4.70 -6.03
N SER A 169 12.73 -5.23 -4.92
CA SER A 169 11.62 -4.58 -4.21
C SER A 169 12.04 -3.36 -3.39
N ASN A 170 13.32 -3.18 -3.12
CA ASN A 170 13.82 -1.99 -2.41
C ASN A 170 13.89 -0.81 -3.38
N ASP A 171 12.77 -0.10 -3.56
CA ASP A 171 12.65 1.01 -4.49
C ASP A 171 13.79 2.02 -4.31
N GLN A 172 14.45 2.37 -5.40
CA GLN A 172 15.51 3.38 -5.44
C GLN A 172 14.92 4.78 -5.60
N SER A 173 13.78 4.87 -6.29
CA SER A 173 13.03 6.12 -6.45
C SER A 173 12.52 6.65 -5.12
N PHE A 174 12.04 7.89 -5.14
CA PHE A 174 11.43 8.53 -3.98
C PHE A 174 10.20 7.76 -3.49
N ALA A 175 9.25 7.50 -4.38
CA ALA A 175 7.98 6.87 -4.08
C ALA A 175 8.16 5.37 -3.75
N MET A 176 7.40 4.87 -2.79
CA MET A 176 7.27 3.44 -2.54
C MET A 176 6.30 2.84 -3.56
N THR A 177 6.76 1.84 -4.31
CA THR A 177 5.97 1.14 -5.33
C THR A 177 6.10 -0.37 -5.18
N SER A 178 7.18 -0.98 -5.67
CA SER A 178 7.46 -2.41 -5.48
C SER A 178 7.57 -2.80 -4.01
N SER A 179 8.19 -1.95 -3.18
CA SER A 179 8.32 -2.21 -1.74
C SER A 179 6.96 -2.28 -1.06
N PHE A 180 6.09 -1.32 -1.34
CA PHE A 180 4.74 -1.28 -0.79
C PHE A 180 3.96 -2.56 -1.12
N SER A 181 3.88 -2.91 -2.40
CA SER A 181 3.08 -4.04 -2.84
C SER A 181 3.65 -5.39 -2.42
N CYS A 182 4.97 -5.56 -2.39
CA CYS A 182 5.59 -6.81 -1.93
C CYS A 182 5.36 -7.03 -0.43
N MET A 183 5.53 -6.01 0.40
CA MET A 183 5.26 -6.11 1.84
C MET A 183 3.77 -6.36 2.12
N MET A 184 2.88 -5.66 1.42
CA MET A 184 1.43 -5.87 1.53
C MET A 184 1.04 -7.30 1.14
N LEU A 185 1.53 -7.82 0.00
CA LEU A 185 1.28 -9.19 -0.42
C LEU A 185 1.83 -10.22 0.57
N SER A 186 3.05 -9.99 1.08
CA SER A 186 3.65 -10.88 2.07
C SER A 186 2.77 -11.03 3.32
N ALA A 187 2.28 -9.91 3.87
CA ALA A 187 1.38 -9.94 5.02
C ALA A 187 0.03 -10.61 4.70
N ALA A 188 -0.54 -10.38 3.51
CA ALA A 188 -1.77 -11.03 3.08
C ALA A 188 -1.61 -12.56 2.97
N LEU A 189 -0.47 -13.03 2.45
CA LEU A 189 -0.18 -14.46 2.30
C LEU A 189 0.15 -15.16 3.63
N LEU A 190 0.84 -14.48 4.55
CA LEU A 190 1.28 -15.07 5.82
C LEU A 190 0.19 -15.04 6.91
N LEU A 191 -0.67 -14.04 6.91
CA LEU A 191 -1.67 -13.80 7.96
C LEU A 191 -3.09 -14.10 7.49
N GLY A 192 -3.32 -14.24 6.20
CA GLY A 192 -4.62 -14.50 5.59
C GLY A 192 -5.16 -15.90 5.89
N PRO A 193 -6.39 -16.20 5.44
CA PRO A 193 -7.06 -17.46 5.71
C PRO A 193 -6.56 -18.61 4.86
N GLN A 194 -5.89 -18.34 3.75
CA GLN A 194 -5.45 -19.34 2.77
C GLN A 194 -4.00 -19.73 3.01
N SER A 195 -3.69 -21.01 2.88
CA SER A 195 -2.31 -21.47 2.76
C SER A 195 -1.65 -20.93 1.48
N LEU A 196 -0.31 -20.91 1.42
CA LEU A 196 0.41 -20.50 0.20
C LEU A 196 0.01 -21.33 -1.03
N ALA A 197 -0.29 -22.60 -0.85
CA ALA A 197 -0.73 -23.48 -1.94
C ALA A 197 -2.13 -23.08 -2.48
N GLU A 198 -3.07 -22.76 -1.59
CA GLU A 198 -4.42 -22.29 -1.97
C GLU A 198 -4.39 -20.92 -2.61
N ALA A 199 -3.53 -20.02 -2.12
CA ALA A 199 -3.36 -18.68 -2.65
C ALA A 199 -2.68 -18.65 -4.04
N GLN A 200 -2.00 -19.71 -4.46
CA GLN A 200 -1.25 -19.75 -5.72
C GLN A 200 -2.14 -19.47 -6.94
N ARG A 201 -3.34 -20.05 -7.00
CA ARG A 201 -4.23 -19.88 -8.16
C ARG A 201 -4.72 -18.43 -8.32
N PRO A 202 -5.33 -17.80 -7.33
CA PRO A 202 -5.74 -16.40 -7.45
C PRO A 202 -4.57 -15.45 -7.65
N LEU A 203 -3.42 -15.68 -6.99
CA LEU A 203 -2.20 -14.92 -7.20
C LEU A 203 -1.72 -15.00 -8.67
N THR A 204 -1.64 -16.20 -9.23
CA THR A 204 -1.20 -16.38 -10.62
C THR A 204 -2.13 -15.68 -11.59
N ALA A 205 -3.46 -15.77 -11.39
CA ALA A 205 -4.43 -15.07 -12.23
C ALA A 205 -4.25 -13.55 -12.16
N MET A 206 -4.04 -13.00 -10.95
CA MET A 206 -3.78 -11.59 -10.73
C MET A 206 -2.46 -11.15 -11.41
N VAL A 207 -1.38 -11.91 -11.25
CA VAL A 207 -0.07 -11.61 -11.86
C VAL A 207 -0.17 -11.58 -13.38
N VAL A 208 -0.80 -12.60 -13.99
CA VAL A 208 -1.02 -12.66 -15.45
C VAL A 208 -1.79 -11.42 -15.91
N ARG A 209 -2.88 -11.09 -15.22
CA ARG A 209 -3.70 -9.93 -15.55
C ARG A 209 -2.94 -8.62 -15.42
N CYS A 210 -2.16 -8.44 -14.34
CA CYS A 210 -1.37 -7.22 -14.15
C CYS A 210 -0.25 -7.07 -15.18
N ASN A 211 0.33 -8.19 -15.67
CA ASN A 211 1.26 -8.16 -16.78
C ASN A 211 0.61 -7.65 -18.08
N GLU A 212 -0.63 -8.04 -18.37
CA GLU A 212 -1.39 -7.49 -19.51
C GLU A 212 -1.72 -6.00 -19.30
N LEU A 213 -2.16 -5.65 -18.08
CA LEU A 213 -2.57 -4.28 -17.75
C LEU A 213 -1.42 -3.28 -17.87
N ARG A 214 -0.22 -3.61 -17.41
CA ARG A 214 0.94 -2.70 -17.49
C ARG A 214 1.30 -2.33 -18.94
N GLU A 215 0.96 -3.18 -19.91
CA GLU A 215 1.19 -2.92 -21.33
C GLU A 215 0.00 -2.19 -22.00
N THR A 216 -1.22 -2.48 -21.58
CA THR A 216 -2.43 -2.04 -22.27
C THR A 216 -3.06 -0.76 -21.71
N LEU A 217 -2.83 -0.45 -20.42
CA LEU A 217 -3.42 0.73 -19.77
C LEU A 217 -2.71 2.04 -20.08
N GLN A 218 -1.46 2.01 -20.52
CA GLN A 218 -0.63 3.20 -20.67
C GLN A 218 -1.29 4.32 -21.54
N PRO A 219 -1.91 4.04 -22.69
CA PRO A 219 -2.54 5.10 -23.47
C PRO A 219 -3.70 5.81 -22.73
N GLN A 220 -4.52 5.06 -22.00
CA GLN A 220 -5.62 5.61 -21.21
C GLN A 220 -5.12 6.44 -20.02
N VAL A 221 -4.15 5.90 -19.29
CA VAL A 221 -3.55 6.57 -18.13
C VAL A 221 -2.85 7.87 -18.56
N LYS A 222 -2.12 7.84 -19.67
CA LYS A 222 -1.48 9.03 -20.26
C LYS A 222 -2.50 10.09 -20.69
N ALA A 223 -3.60 9.68 -21.30
CA ALA A 223 -4.68 10.59 -21.67
C ALA A 223 -5.33 11.24 -20.44
N LEU A 224 -5.55 10.46 -19.35
CA LEU A 224 -6.03 10.97 -18.09
C LEU A 224 -5.06 12.00 -17.49
N ALA A 225 -3.78 11.67 -17.41
CA ALA A 225 -2.75 12.58 -16.88
C ALA A 225 -2.67 13.89 -17.70
N ALA A 226 -2.81 13.81 -19.01
CA ALA A 226 -2.80 14.97 -19.92
C ALA A 226 -4.08 15.82 -19.86
N SER A 227 -5.14 15.40 -19.17
CA SER A 227 -6.39 16.16 -19.07
C SER A 227 -6.28 17.46 -18.28
N GLY A 228 -5.22 17.59 -17.46
CA GLY A 228 -4.91 18.83 -16.77
C GLY A 228 -5.71 19.05 -15.47
N PHE A 229 -6.23 17.99 -14.85
CA PHE A 229 -6.88 18.10 -13.54
C PHE A 229 -5.91 18.68 -12.49
N ARG A 230 -6.45 19.39 -11.53
CA ARG A 230 -5.70 20.02 -10.42
C ARG A 230 -6.03 19.43 -9.06
N ARG A 231 -7.11 18.67 -8.99
CA ARG A 231 -7.57 17.98 -7.80
C ARG A 231 -7.78 16.51 -8.10
N TYR A 232 -7.36 15.66 -7.20
CA TYR A 232 -7.49 14.22 -7.32
C TYR A 232 -8.15 13.67 -6.07
N ILE A 233 -9.30 13.04 -6.23
CA ILE A 233 -10.03 12.41 -5.13
C ILE A 233 -10.08 10.91 -5.40
N THR A 234 -9.54 10.13 -4.48
CA THR A 234 -9.58 8.66 -4.49
C THR A 234 -10.57 8.14 -3.48
N LEU A 235 -11.45 7.26 -3.91
CA LEU A 235 -12.53 6.72 -3.10
C LEU A 235 -12.46 5.20 -3.02
N GLY A 236 -12.56 4.65 -1.81
CA GLY A 236 -12.60 3.21 -1.60
C GLY A 236 -13.11 2.85 -0.21
N GLY A 237 -13.93 1.81 -0.13
CA GLY A 237 -14.43 1.27 1.13
C GLY A 237 -13.61 0.08 1.63
N SER A 238 -13.69 -0.24 2.93
CA SER A 238 -13.03 -1.41 3.52
C SER A 238 -11.52 -1.43 3.23
N CYS A 239 -10.99 -2.50 2.65
CA CYS A 239 -9.57 -2.63 2.27
C CYS A 239 -9.13 -1.56 1.25
N PHE A 240 -10.03 -1.07 0.41
CA PHE A 240 -9.71 0.00 -0.53
C PHE A 240 -9.55 1.37 0.12
N THR A 241 -9.96 1.59 1.38
CA THR A 241 -9.70 2.86 2.07
C THR A 241 -8.20 3.11 2.23
N GLY A 242 -7.44 2.10 2.70
CA GLY A 242 -5.98 2.21 2.81
C GLY A 242 -5.29 2.35 1.43
N LEU A 243 -5.84 1.71 0.39
CA LEU A 243 -5.33 1.86 -0.97
C LEU A 243 -5.66 3.24 -1.56
N ALA A 244 -6.83 3.81 -1.27
CA ALA A 244 -7.20 5.16 -1.68
C ALA A 244 -6.29 6.21 -1.01
N GLU A 245 -5.94 6.00 0.26
CA GLU A 245 -4.96 6.82 0.98
C GLU A 245 -3.58 6.75 0.32
N GLU A 246 -3.11 5.55 -0.03
CA GLU A 246 -1.85 5.34 -0.77
C GLU A 246 -1.87 5.99 -2.14
N ALA A 247 -2.94 5.82 -2.92
CA ALA A 247 -3.08 6.43 -4.24
C ALA A 247 -3.08 7.97 -4.16
N SER A 248 -3.70 8.52 -3.13
CA SER A 248 -3.69 9.97 -2.83
C SER A 248 -2.26 10.44 -2.53
N LEU A 249 -1.53 9.71 -1.68
CA LEU A 249 -0.14 10.05 -1.36
C LEU A 249 0.78 9.94 -2.58
N LYS A 250 0.66 8.90 -3.40
CA LYS A 250 1.51 8.73 -4.60
C LYS A 250 1.31 9.87 -5.59
N MET A 251 0.06 10.29 -5.80
CA MET A 251 -0.22 11.45 -6.65
C MET A 251 0.41 12.73 -6.06
N LEU A 252 0.27 12.96 -4.75
CA LEU A 252 0.86 14.11 -4.06
C LEU A 252 2.38 14.14 -4.20
N GLU A 253 3.04 13.02 -3.91
CA GLU A 253 4.50 12.89 -3.95
C GLU A 253 5.05 13.09 -5.36
N LEU A 254 4.54 12.31 -6.33
CA LEU A 254 5.08 12.32 -7.69
C LEU A 254 4.77 13.62 -8.45
N THR A 255 3.76 14.37 -8.01
CA THR A 255 3.46 15.69 -8.56
C THR A 255 4.02 16.85 -7.73
N ALA A 256 4.88 16.57 -6.74
CA ALA A 256 5.47 17.55 -5.84
C ALA A 256 4.43 18.52 -5.24
N GLY A 257 3.24 18.01 -4.92
CA GLY A 257 2.13 18.78 -4.38
C GLY A 257 1.40 19.69 -5.36
N GLN A 258 1.72 19.67 -6.65
CA GLN A 258 1.03 20.51 -7.65
C GLN A 258 -0.42 20.06 -7.91
N ILE A 259 -0.71 18.78 -7.71
CA ILE A 259 -2.09 18.26 -7.69
C ILE A 259 -2.51 18.09 -6.23
N VAL A 260 -3.59 18.75 -5.85
CA VAL A 260 -4.18 18.63 -4.51
C VAL A 260 -4.93 17.30 -4.41
N THR A 261 -4.61 16.51 -3.39
CA THR A 261 -5.16 15.17 -3.27
C THR A 261 -6.00 14.98 -2.02
N ARG A 262 -6.98 14.09 -2.09
CA ARG A 262 -7.75 13.61 -0.96
C ARG A 262 -8.21 12.18 -1.19
N TYR A 263 -8.28 11.41 -0.11
CA TYR A 263 -8.97 10.12 -0.08
C TYR A 263 -10.18 10.15 0.85
N ASP A 264 -11.14 9.27 0.59
CA ASP A 264 -12.27 9.04 1.49
C ASP A 264 -12.94 7.68 1.18
N SER A 265 -13.86 7.26 2.06
CA SER A 265 -14.79 6.21 1.70
C SER A 265 -15.94 6.77 0.86
N PRO A 266 -16.65 5.95 0.06
CA PRO A 266 -17.80 6.42 -0.72
C PRO A 266 -18.87 7.10 0.12
N LEU A 267 -19.16 6.58 1.31
CA LEU A 267 -20.11 7.23 2.22
C LEU A 267 -19.53 8.48 2.87
N GLY A 268 -18.24 8.46 3.26
CA GLY A 268 -17.57 9.57 3.94
C GLY A 268 -17.48 10.83 3.10
N LEU A 269 -17.34 10.72 1.77
CA LEU A 269 -17.27 11.87 0.87
C LEU A 269 -18.46 12.82 1.03
N ARG A 270 -19.67 12.27 1.30
CA ARG A 270 -20.92 13.06 1.45
C ARG A 270 -20.92 13.96 2.68
N HIS A 271 -20.07 13.65 3.66
CA HIS A 271 -20.05 14.36 4.95
C HIS A 271 -19.12 15.60 4.96
N GLY A 272 -19.06 16.32 3.84
CA GLY A 272 -18.31 17.56 3.68
C GLY A 272 -17.24 17.53 2.61
N PRO A 273 -16.38 16.48 2.48
CA PRO A 273 -15.31 16.44 1.50
C PRO A 273 -15.75 16.59 0.03
N LYS A 274 -17.02 16.33 -0.26
CA LYS A 274 -17.63 16.53 -1.60
C LYS A 274 -17.49 17.97 -2.10
N PHE A 275 -17.27 18.95 -1.22
CA PHE A 275 -16.94 20.33 -1.62
C PHE A 275 -15.65 20.46 -2.45
N MET A 276 -14.80 19.43 -2.45
CA MET A 276 -13.60 19.41 -3.32
C MET A 276 -13.90 19.05 -4.78
N VAL A 277 -15.11 18.52 -5.07
CA VAL A 277 -15.49 18.11 -6.43
C VAL A 277 -15.91 19.32 -7.22
N ASP A 278 -15.13 19.65 -8.26
CA ASP A 278 -15.41 20.74 -9.21
C ASP A 278 -14.89 20.38 -10.61
N ASN A 279 -14.97 21.35 -11.53
CA ASN A 279 -14.54 21.22 -12.92
C ASN A 279 -13.00 21.10 -13.13
N GLN A 280 -12.22 20.96 -12.05
CA GLN A 280 -10.79 20.67 -12.09
C GLN A 280 -10.45 19.35 -11.37
N THR A 281 -11.48 18.60 -10.97
CA THR A 281 -11.32 17.40 -10.14
C THR A 281 -11.43 16.13 -10.98
N LEU A 282 -10.41 15.27 -10.89
CA LEU A 282 -10.50 13.86 -11.26
C LEU A 282 -10.94 13.06 -10.03
N VAL A 283 -12.08 12.36 -10.14
CA VAL A 283 -12.57 11.43 -9.11
C VAL A 283 -12.28 10.01 -9.57
N LEU A 284 -11.56 9.25 -8.74
CA LEU A 284 -11.32 7.83 -8.93
C LEU A 284 -12.04 7.04 -7.85
N LEU A 285 -12.89 6.09 -8.25
CA LEU A 285 -13.64 5.23 -7.35
C LEU A 285 -13.26 3.76 -7.53
N MET A 286 -12.87 3.10 -6.45
CA MET A 286 -12.55 1.68 -6.37
C MET A 286 -13.79 0.90 -5.94
N PHE A 287 -14.36 0.12 -6.86
CA PHE A 287 -15.55 -0.69 -6.60
C PHE A 287 -15.20 -1.98 -5.91
N SER A 288 -15.94 -2.30 -4.84
CA SER A 288 -15.84 -3.58 -4.13
C SER A 288 -16.39 -4.76 -4.98
N SER A 289 -15.81 -5.94 -4.79
CA SER A 289 -16.34 -7.19 -5.39
C SER A 289 -17.61 -7.67 -4.68
N GLY A 290 -17.75 -7.38 -3.38
CA GLY A 290 -18.90 -7.79 -2.57
C GLY A 290 -20.17 -7.02 -2.93
N ASP A 291 -21.29 -7.74 -3.13
CA ASP A 291 -22.56 -7.17 -3.58
C ASP A 291 -23.13 -6.09 -2.67
N TYR A 292 -22.98 -6.27 -1.35
CA TYR A 292 -23.51 -5.31 -0.38
C TYR A 292 -22.73 -3.97 -0.41
N ALA A 293 -21.42 -4.02 -0.32
CA ALA A 293 -20.56 -2.83 -0.35
C ALA A 293 -20.68 -2.09 -1.70
N ARG A 294 -20.70 -2.85 -2.80
CA ARG A 294 -20.81 -2.30 -4.16
C ARG A 294 -22.09 -1.49 -4.40
N GLN A 295 -23.18 -1.72 -3.66
CA GLN A 295 -24.38 -0.91 -3.76
C GLN A 295 -24.09 0.54 -3.34
N TYR A 296 -23.34 0.75 -2.26
CA TYR A 296 -22.94 2.10 -1.79
C TYR A 296 -21.95 2.76 -2.75
N ASP A 297 -21.04 1.99 -3.35
CA ASP A 297 -20.12 2.49 -4.36
C ASP A 297 -20.90 3.02 -5.58
N ARG A 298 -21.87 2.24 -6.07
CA ARG A 298 -22.74 2.62 -7.20
C ARG A 298 -23.64 3.82 -6.89
N ASP A 299 -24.15 3.86 -5.69
CA ASP A 299 -25.03 4.95 -5.28
C ASP A 299 -24.29 6.29 -5.29
N LEU A 300 -23.06 6.33 -4.76
CA LEU A 300 -22.23 7.52 -4.87
C LEU A 300 -21.81 7.81 -6.32
N TRP A 301 -21.43 6.79 -7.09
CA TRP A 301 -21.08 6.97 -8.50
C TRP A 301 -22.20 7.64 -9.28
N ASN A 302 -23.42 7.13 -9.15
CA ASN A 302 -24.60 7.69 -9.80
C ASN A 302 -24.93 9.12 -9.33
N GLU A 303 -24.70 9.40 -8.05
CA GLU A 303 -24.86 10.74 -7.49
C GLU A 303 -23.89 11.74 -8.14
N LEU A 304 -22.59 11.40 -8.16
CA LEU A 304 -21.56 12.27 -8.76
C LEU A 304 -21.78 12.48 -10.27
N GLN A 305 -22.27 11.45 -10.97
CA GLN A 305 -22.66 11.59 -12.38
C GLN A 305 -23.83 12.56 -12.57
N ARG A 306 -24.87 12.46 -11.74
CA ARG A 306 -26.03 13.39 -11.79
C ARG A 306 -25.63 14.82 -11.46
N ASP A 307 -24.72 15.01 -10.52
CA ASP A 307 -24.23 16.34 -10.14
C ASP A 307 -23.45 17.00 -11.29
N GLY A 308 -22.71 16.22 -12.08
CA GLY A 308 -21.98 16.70 -13.23
C GLY A 308 -20.90 17.74 -12.94
N LEU A 309 -20.38 17.76 -11.70
CA LEU A 309 -19.42 18.77 -11.24
C LEU A 309 -17.97 18.37 -11.50
N ALA A 310 -17.67 17.06 -11.43
CA ALA A 310 -16.32 16.57 -11.63
C ALA A 310 -15.87 16.79 -13.08
N MET A 311 -14.60 17.21 -13.27
CA MET A 311 -13.98 17.29 -14.58
C MET A 311 -13.99 15.94 -15.27
N GLN A 312 -13.65 14.89 -14.52
CA GLN A 312 -13.62 13.52 -15.00
C GLN A 312 -13.84 12.53 -13.85
N MET A 313 -14.44 11.39 -14.17
CA MET A 313 -14.63 10.28 -13.23
C MET A 313 -14.03 9.01 -13.83
N VAL A 314 -13.36 8.22 -13.01
CA VAL A 314 -12.85 6.89 -13.38
C VAL A 314 -13.23 5.90 -12.29
N GLY A 315 -13.87 4.80 -12.67
CA GLY A 315 -14.15 3.67 -11.79
C GLY A 315 -13.19 2.51 -12.06
N LEU A 316 -12.67 1.91 -11.01
CA LEU A 316 -11.91 0.66 -11.09
C LEU A 316 -12.79 -0.47 -10.56
N ALA A 317 -13.01 -1.51 -11.35
CA ALA A 317 -13.89 -2.62 -10.98
C ALA A 317 -13.23 -3.97 -11.22
N GLY A 318 -13.67 -4.96 -10.44
CA GLY A 318 -13.25 -6.35 -10.54
C GLY A 318 -14.36 -7.30 -11.03
N SER A 319 -15.44 -6.78 -11.61
CA SER A 319 -16.56 -7.59 -12.07
C SER A 319 -16.86 -7.38 -13.55
N THR A 320 -17.50 -8.40 -14.15
CA THR A 320 -17.96 -8.41 -15.55
C THR A 320 -19.23 -7.58 -15.78
N GLN A 321 -19.66 -6.73 -14.86
CA GLN A 321 -20.87 -5.91 -15.07
C GLN A 321 -20.67 -4.92 -16.20
N PRO A 322 -21.71 -4.68 -17.04
CA PRO A 322 -21.65 -3.67 -18.07
C PRO A 322 -21.48 -2.31 -17.39
N LEU A 323 -20.28 -1.83 -17.47
CA LEU A 323 -19.84 -0.57 -16.93
C LEU A 323 -19.83 0.41 -18.10
N CYS A 324 -20.17 1.66 -17.82
CA CYS A 324 -20.00 2.71 -18.83
C CYS A 324 -18.50 2.87 -19.18
N ASP A 325 -18.18 3.55 -20.27
CA ASP A 325 -16.80 3.73 -20.75
C ASP A 325 -15.81 4.32 -19.73
N MET A 326 -16.33 4.87 -18.63
CA MET A 326 -15.56 5.44 -17.53
C MET A 326 -15.19 4.44 -16.43
N ILE A 327 -15.65 3.19 -16.51
CA ILE A 327 -15.34 2.16 -15.49
C ILE A 327 -14.51 1.06 -16.14
N LEU A 328 -13.30 0.88 -15.59
CA LEU A 328 -12.32 -0.06 -16.09
C LEU A 328 -12.42 -1.38 -15.32
N ASN A 329 -12.69 -2.47 -16.04
CA ASN A 329 -12.61 -3.81 -15.45
C ASN A 329 -11.17 -4.29 -15.48
N LEU A 330 -10.48 -4.14 -14.35
CA LEU A 330 -9.04 -4.42 -14.27
C LEU A 330 -8.75 -5.90 -13.99
N HIS A 331 -9.59 -6.57 -13.20
CA HIS A 331 -9.42 -7.98 -12.85
C HIS A 331 -10.74 -8.58 -12.40
N HIS A 332 -10.91 -9.90 -12.55
CA HIS A 332 -12.02 -10.63 -11.97
C HIS A 332 -11.54 -11.40 -10.74
N ALA A 333 -12.00 -10.99 -9.57
CA ALA A 333 -11.70 -11.66 -8.32
C ALA A 333 -12.94 -11.71 -7.42
N GLU A 334 -13.06 -12.82 -6.67
CA GLU A 334 -14.14 -13.02 -5.70
C GLU A 334 -13.87 -12.28 -4.38
N ASP A 335 -12.61 -11.94 -4.11
CA ASP A 335 -12.19 -11.29 -2.87
C ASP A 335 -11.39 -10.00 -3.17
N ASP A 336 -11.77 -8.93 -2.49
CA ASP A 336 -11.22 -7.59 -2.68
C ASP A 336 -9.70 -7.50 -2.47
N VAL A 337 -9.11 -8.40 -1.67
CA VAL A 337 -7.65 -8.43 -1.47
C VAL A 337 -6.88 -8.62 -2.79
N TRP A 338 -7.42 -9.39 -3.73
CA TRP A 338 -6.81 -9.62 -5.04
C TRP A 338 -7.03 -8.47 -6.01
N LEU A 339 -7.98 -7.56 -5.72
CA LEU A 339 -8.20 -6.32 -6.48
C LEU A 339 -7.27 -5.19 -6.04
N LEU A 340 -6.69 -5.26 -4.82
CA LEU A 340 -5.73 -4.25 -4.34
C LEU A 340 -4.59 -4.04 -5.35
N PHE A 341 -4.07 -5.10 -5.95
CA PHE A 341 -2.87 -5.05 -6.80
C PHE A 341 -3.12 -4.43 -8.19
N PRO A 342 -4.14 -4.83 -8.97
CA PRO A 342 -4.44 -4.16 -10.23
C PRO A 342 -4.91 -2.71 -10.04
N TYR A 343 -5.61 -2.39 -8.95
CA TYR A 343 -5.98 -1.00 -8.63
C TYR A 343 -4.76 -0.16 -8.26
N LEU A 344 -3.86 -0.73 -7.46
CA LEU A 344 -2.58 -0.09 -7.13
C LEU A 344 -1.75 0.18 -8.39
N LEU A 345 -1.61 -0.80 -9.27
CA LEU A 345 -0.86 -0.65 -10.53
C LEU A 345 -1.41 0.53 -11.35
N PHE A 346 -2.74 0.60 -11.53
CA PHE A 346 -3.38 1.71 -12.24
C PHE A 346 -3.07 3.06 -11.58
N THR A 347 -3.24 3.17 -10.26
CA THR A 347 -3.05 4.44 -9.55
C THR A 347 -1.61 4.91 -9.54
N GLN A 348 -0.63 4.00 -9.44
CA GLN A 348 0.78 4.31 -9.55
C GLN A 348 1.16 4.74 -10.98
N MET A 349 0.66 4.05 -12.00
CA MET A 349 0.83 4.46 -13.40
C MET A 349 0.27 5.87 -13.64
N LEU A 350 -0.91 6.18 -13.09
CA LEU A 350 -1.53 7.49 -13.24
C LEU A 350 -0.70 8.58 -12.55
N ALA A 351 -0.20 8.34 -11.35
CA ALA A 351 0.66 9.29 -10.65
C ALA A 351 1.99 9.53 -11.37
N PHE A 352 2.59 8.47 -11.93
CA PHE A 352 3.79 8.54 -12.75
C PHE A 352 3.57 9.37 -14.03
N GLU A 353 2.53 9.08 -14.80
CA GLU A 353 2.21 9.84 -16.02
C GLU A 353 1.83 11.29 -15.70
N SER A 354 1.17 11.55 -14.57
CA SER A 354 0.87 12.91 -14.11
C SER A 354 2.13 13.71 -13.78
N SER A 355 3.14 13.05 -13.15
CA SER A 355 4.46 13.65 -12.92
C SER A 355 5.13 14.06 -14.24
N LEU A 356 5.13 13.17 -15.24
CA LEU A 356 5.68 13.45 -16.56
C LEU A 356 4.92 14.56 -17.29
N ALA A 357 3.58 14.56 -17.19
CA ALA A 357 2.74 15.60 -17.82
C ALA A 357 2.97 16.99 -17.23
N LEU A 358 3.41 17.07 -15.97
CA LEU A 358 3.80 18.31 -15.29
C LEU A 358 5.28 18.67 -15.45
N ASP A 359 6.02 17.93 -16.29
CA ASP A 359 7.47 18.11 -16.51
C ASP A 359 8.31 17.99 -15.23
N LEU A 360 7.89 17.09 -14.31
CA LEU A 360 8.58 16.79 -13.07
C LEU A 360 9.51 15.58 -13.19
N THR A 361 10.29 15.33 -12.15
CA THR A 361 11.28 14.24 -12.08
C THR A 361 10.80 13.13 -11.13
N PRO A 362 10.11 12.10 -11.61
CA PRO A 362 9.48 11.07 -10.74
C PRO A 362 10.45 10.37 -9.78
N ASP A 363 11.71 10.14 -10.19
CA ASP A 363 12.68 9.47 -9.34
C ASP A 363 13.07 10.29 -8.11
N ASN A 364 13.02 11.63 -8.23
CA ASN A 364 13.21 12.57 -7.13
C ASN A 364 12.37 13.83 -7.34
N PRO A 365 11.10 13.85 -6.89
CA PRO A 365 10.20 15.01 -7.09
C PRO A 365 10.60 16.25 -6.29
N CYS A 366 11.47 16.11 -5.28
CA CYS A 366 11.98 17.21 -4.45
C CYS A 366 13.51 17.30 -4.54
N PRO A 367 14.07 17.77 -5.68
CA PRO A 367 15.52 17.84 -5.87
C PRO A 367 16.22 18.84 -4.92
N THR A 368 15.49 19.76 -4.33
CA THR A 368 15.98 20.74 -3.34
C THR A 368 16.19 20.14 -1.95
N GLY A 369 15.57 18.98 -1.66
CA GLY A 369 15.88 18.15 -0.49
C GLY A 369 15.13 18.47 0.80
N GLU A 370 14.09 19.32 0.76
CA GLU A 370 13.20 19.56 1.91
C GLU A 370 12.39 18.32 2.27
N VAL A 371 12.01 17.54 1.27
CA VAL A 371 11.35 16.25 1.44
C VAL A 371 12.26 15.14 0.92
N ASN A 372 12.56 14.15 1.74
CA ASN A 372 13.54 13.12 1.45
C ASN A 372 12.90 11.74 1.38
N ARG A 373 13.44 10.86 0.51
CA ARG A 373 13.06 9.44 0.40
C ARG A 373 13.07 8.69 1.74
N VAL A 374 14.03 9.01 2.60
CA VAL A 374 14.11 8.50 3.98
C VAL A 374 14.05 9.71 4.90
N VAL A 375 13.11 9.70 5.82
CA VAL A 375 12.91 10.77 6.80
C VAL A 375 14.19 10.97 7.62
N LYS A 376 14.60 12.21 7.81
CA LYS A 376 15.79 12.62 8.57
C LYS A 376 15.40 13.63 9.65
N GLY A 377 16.22 13.71 10.69
CA GLY A 377 16.09 14.75 11.71
C GLY A 377 15.00 14.51 12.75
N VAL A 378 14.40 13.30 12.80
CA VAL A 378 13.45 12.93 13.85
C VAL A 378 14.22 12.65 15.14
N THR A 379 13.82 13.30 16.23
CA THR A 379 14.34 13.03 17.58
C THR A 379 13.42 12.03 18.27
N ILE A 380 13.95 10.88 18.65
CA ILE A 380 13.24 9.92 19.49
C ILE A 380 13.59 10.20 20.95
N TYR A 381 12.58 10.47 21.76
CA TYR A 381 12.74 10.67 23.20
C TYR A 381 12.67 9.35 23.95
N ARG A 382 13.50 9.21 24.97
CA ARG A 382 13.50 8.00 25.81
C ARG A 382 12.17 7.92 26.56
N TYR A 383 11.50 6.76 26.41
CA TYR A 383 10.29 6.49 27.17
C TYR A 383 10.64 6.24 28.66
N PRO A 384 9.90 6.83 29.63
CA PRO A 384 10.19 6.64 31.05
C PRO A 384 10.13 5.17 31.48
N SER A 385 11.11 4.72 32.26
CA SER A 385 11.21 3.33 32.72
C SER A 385 10.19 2.97 33.82
N SER A 386 9.49 3.95 34.38
CA SER A 386 8.40 3.80 35.35
C SER A 386 7.33 4.83 35.09
N VAL A 387 6.19 4.40 34.63
CA VAL A 387 4.96 5.14 34.87
C VAL A 387 4.50 4.66 36.26
N ALA A 388 4.70 5.51 37.27
CA ALA A 388 4.22 5.29 38.64
C ALA A 388 2.69 5.23 38.65
#